data_efbfa7a79e652b6b8b2254038752a2b5
#
_entry.id   efbfa7a79e652b6b8b2254038752a2b5
#
_cell.length_a   1.000
_cell.length_b   1.000
_cell.length_c   1.000
_cell.angle_alpha   90.00
_cell.angle_beta   90.00
_cell.angle_gamma   90.00
#
_symmetry.space_group_name_H-M   'P 1'
#
loop_
_entity.id
_entity.type
_entity.pdbx_description
1 polymer ?
#
loop_
_entity_poly.entity_id
_entity_poly.type
_entity_poly.pdbx_seq_one_letter_code
_entity_poly.pdbx_strand_id
1 'polypeptide(L)'
;DSVLALNGDSGEIDWHFQFTPHDVHDYDSIQIPILADIAIDGRDRKAMLWANRNGFFYTLDRSTGEFLKGKAYATQTWAQGLDAVGRPVRVAGMAPSYEGTLVAPPIVGATNWYSPAFSQQTGLFYVTAFDGEQEFFKRDQDYEEGESFTGGGGRYLKPMDAFYSAIRAIDPKTAEIVWEFPIMPRSSAGITTTAGGLLFSGSADGY
;
A
#
# COMPACT_ATOMS: atom_id res chain seq x y z
N ASP A 1 -1.88 -10.16 4.09
CA ASP A 1 -2.61 -8.95 3.79
C ASP A 1 -3.36 -8.34 4.98
N SER A 2 -2.84 -8.59 6.17
CA SER A 2 -3.36 -8.06 7.43
C SER A 2 -2.23 -7.57 8.33
N VAL A 3 -2.56 -6.69 9.28
CA VAL A 3 -1.73 -6.34 10.41
C VAL A 3 -2.29 -6.95 11.68
N LEU A 4 -1.41 -7.44 12.54
CA LEU A 4 -1.73 -7.98 13.86
C LEU A 4 -1.00 -7.15 14.92
N ALA A 5 -1.70 -6.75 15.98
CA ALA A 5 -1.08 -6.28 17.21
C ALA A 5 -1.03 -7.41 18.21
N LEU A 6 0.16 -7.73 18.68
CA LEU A 6 0.40 -8.79 19.64
C LEU A 6 0.82 -8.20 20.98
N ASN A 7 0.31 -8.76 22.04
CA ASN A 7 0.83 -8.51 23.38
C ASN A 7 2.26 -9.02 23.48
N GLY A 8 3.21 -8.15 23.82
CA GLY A 8 4.63 -8.47 23.81
C GLY A 8 5.05 -9.49 24.89
N ASP A 9 4.26 -9.64 25.96
CA ASP A 9 4.54 -10.55 27.06
C ASP A 9 3.90 -11.94 26.85
N SER A 10 2.64 -11.97 26.35
CA SER A 10 1.86 -13.21 26.21
C SER A 10 1.85 -13.78 24.79
N GLY A 11 2.11 -12.96 23.77
CA GLY A 11 1.97 -13.33 22.36
C GLY A 11 0.51 -13.42 21.88
N GLU A 12 -0.46 -13.07 22.72
CA GLU A 12 -1.87 -13.03 22.34
C GLU A 12 -2.16 -11.88 21.37
N ILE A 13 -3.16 -12.07 20.48
CA ILE A 13 -3.60 -11.04 19.54
C ILE A 13 -4.50 -10.06 20.28
N ASP A 14 -4.04 -8.81 20.42
CA ASP A 14 -4.87 -7.72 20.97
C ASP A 14 -5.91 -7.25 19.96
N TRP A 15 -5.49 -7.06 18.69
CA TRP A 15 -6.38 -6.71 17.57
C TRP A 15 -5.74 -7.07 16.22
N HIS A 16 -6.56 -7.06 15.17
CA HIS A 16 -6.11 -7.21 13.79
C HIS A 16 -6.91 -6.30 12.85
N PHE A 17 -6.30 -5.96 11.70
CA PHE A 17 -6.97 -5.27 10.60
C PHE A 17 -6.58 -5.89 9.28
N GLN A 18 -7.56 -6.27 8.45
CA GLN A 18 -7.34 -6.88 7.15
C GLN A 18 -7.49 -5.82 6.04
N PHE A 19 -6.39 -5.54 5.32
CA PHE A 19 -6.35 -4.53 4.26
C PHE A 19 -6.98 -5.01 2.95
N THR A 20 -6.79 -6.28 2.59
CA THR A 20 -7.28 -6.84 1.32
C THR A 20 -8.06 -8.14 1.57
N PRO A 21 -9.38 -8.06 1.84
CA PRO A 21 -10.20 -9.25 2.04
C PRO A 21 -10.28 -10.10 0.76
N HIS A 22 -10.03 -11.42 0.89
CA HIS A 22 -10.01 -12.37 -0.22
C HIS A 22 -9.09 -11.88 -1.35
N ASP A 23 -7.84 -11.66 -1.01
CA ASP A 23 -6.83 -11.22 -1.96
C ASP A 23 -6.58 -12.31 -3.03
N VAL A 24 -6.67 -11.91 -4.28
CA VAL A 24 -6.42 -12.73 -5.47
C VAL A 24 -5.38 -12.08 -6.40
N HIS A 25 -4.70 -11.01 -5.94
CA HIS A 25 -3.73 -10.23 -6.70
C HIS A 25 -2.33 -10.23 -6.06
N ASP A 26 -2.17 -10.93 -4.92
CA ASP A 26 -0.92 -10.99 -4.16
C ASP A 26 -0.54 -9.60 -3.58
N TYR A 27 -1.51 -8.91 -2.98
CA TYR A 27 -1.32 -7.60 -2.34
C TYR A 27 -0.84 -7.71 -0.90
N ASP A 28 0.18 -8.50 -0.66
CA ASP A 28 0.78 -8.70 0.66
C ASP A 28 1.05 -7.38 1.38
N SER A 29 0.63 -7.31 2.64
CA SER A 29 0.83 -6.14 3.50
C SER A 29 2.20 -6.17 4.17
N ILE A 30 3.25 -6.09 3.36
CA ILE A 30 4.67 -6.18 3.79
C ILE A 30 5.31 -4.82 4.03
N GLN A 31 4.55 -3.73 3.86
CA GLN A 31 5.05 -2.37 4.02
C GLN A 31 5.29 -2.06 5.50
N ILE A 32 6.25 -1.20 5.77
CA ILE A 32 6.62 -0.80 7.13
C ILE A 32 5.57 0.16 7.68
N PRO A 33 4.90 -0.17 8.81
CA PRO A 33 4.01 0.77 9.48
C PRO A 33 4.80 1.89 10.14
N ILE A 34 4.29 3.11 10.06
CA ILE A 34 4.81 4.25 10.82
C ILE A 34 3.89 4.52 12.00
N LEU A 35 4.45 4.53 13.20
CA LEU A 35 3.72 4.86 14.43
C LEU A 35 3.93 6.33 14.76
N ALA A 36 2.84 7.08 14.91
CA ALA A 36 2.88 8.51 15.17
C ALA A 36 1.80 8.93 16.18
N ASP A 37 2.08 9.93 16.96
CA ASP A 37 1.07 10.60 17.81
C ASP A 37 0.63 11.86 17.07
N ILE A 38 -0.63 11.91 16.64
CA ILE A 38 -1.19 12.98 15.81
C ILE A 38 -2.62 13.33 16.25
N ALA A 39 -2.99 14.61 16.09
CA ALA A 39 -4.36 15.03 16.33
C ALA A 39 -5.22 14.75 15.10
N ILE A 40 -6.31 13.98 15.27
CA ILE A 40 -7.32 13.70 14.24
C ILE A 40 -8.69 14.08 14.79
N ASP A 41 -9.44 14.89 14.03
CA ASP A 41 -10.77 15.39 14.40
C ASP A 41 -10.78 16.03 15.81
N GLY A 42 -9.71 16.78 16.15
CA GLY A 42 -9.55 17.49 17.42
C GLY A 42 -9.19 16.61 18.63
N ARG A 43 -8.80 15.35 18.42
CA ARG A 43 -8.40 14.41 19.46
C ARG A 43 -7.01 13.89 19.20
N ASP A 44 -6.18 13.80 20.24
CA ASP A 44 -4.90 13.10 20.15
C ASP A 44 -5.12 11.61 19.95
N ARG A 45 -4.49 11.06 18.91
CA ARG A 45 -4.56 9.65 18.54
C ARG A 45 -3.17 9.04 18.48
N LYS A 46 -3.05 7.86 19.00
CA LYS A 46 -1.90 6.97 18.77
C LYS A 46 -2.11 6.29 17.41
N ALA A 47 -1.62 6.92 16.36
CA ALA A 47 -1.88 6.45 15.00
C ALA A 47 -0.85 5.44 14.51
N MET A 48 -1.30 4.54 13.62
CA MET A 48 -0.49 3.75 12.73
C MET A 48 -0.82 4.17 11.28
N LEU A 49 0.21 4.58 10.55
CA LEU A 49 0.12 5.07 9.17
C LEU A 49 0.64 3.99 8.23
N TRP A 50 -0.15 3.64 7.21
CA TRP A 50 0.16 2.54 6.32
C TRP A 50 -0.25 2.84 4.88
N ALA A 51 0.73 3.03 3.98
CA ALA A 51 0.49 2.97 2.55
C ALA A 51 0.59 1.51 2.10
N ASN A 52 -0.53 0.91 1.71
CA ASN A 52 -0.61 -0.51 1.41
C ASN A 52 -0.37 -0.78 -0.08
N ARG A 53 0.17 -1.95 -0.38
CA ARG A 53 0.42 -2.48 -1.74
C ARG A 53 -0.84 -2.46 -2.61
N ASN A 54 -2.00 -2.58 -1.99
CA ASN A 54 -3.32 -2.58 -2.64
C ASN A 54 -3.78 -1.22 -3.19
N GLY A 55 -2.99 -0.15 -3.02
CA GLY A 55 -3.27 1.19 -3.55
C GLY A 55 -3.97 2.14 -2.57
N PHE A 56 -4.31 1.69 -1.37
CA PHE A 56 -4.93 2.52 -0.33
C PHE A 56 -3.95 2.90 0.77
N PHE A 57 -4.05 4.14 1.24
CA PHE A 57 -3.43 4.63 2.47
C PHE A 57 -4.43 4.50 3.61
N TYR A 58 -3.94 4.08 4.78
CA TYR A 58 -4.72 3.87 5.99
C TYR A 58 -4.09 4.60 7.18
N THR A 59 -4.93 5.24 7.97
CA THR A 59 -4.63 5.70 9.32
C THR A 59 -5.49 4.92 10.29
N LEU A 60 -4.86 4.09 11.12
CA LEU A 60 -5.55 3.30 12.17
C LEU A 60 -5.15 3.82 13.55
N ASP A 61 -6.02 3.64 14.55
CA ASP A 61 -5.62 3.76 15.95
C ASP A 61 -4.80 2.53 16.34
N ARG A 62 -3.51 2.71 16.68
CA ARG A 62 -2.61 1.59 16.96
C ARG A 62 -2.92 0.87 18.28
N SER A 63 -3.77 1.48 19.13
CA SER A 63 -4.17 0.85 20.41
C SER A 63 -5.34 -0.11 20.25
N THR A 64 -6.16 0.05 19.22
CA THR A 64 -7.43 -0.68 19.06
C THR A 64 -7.61 -1.32 17.68
N GLY A 65 -6.83 -0.90 16.67
CA GLY A 65 -7.04 -1.27 15.28
C GLY A 65 -8.20 -0.51 14.59
N GLU A 66 -8.81 0.48 15.28
CA GLU A 66 -9.91 1.29 14.72
C GLU A 66 -9.44 2.01 13.45
N PHE A 67 -10.23 1.89 12.37
CA PHE A 67 -10.02 2.67 11.16
C PHE A 67 -10.41 4.14 11.41
N LEU A 68 -9.47 5.06 11.18
CA LEU A 68 -9.67 6.49 11.38
C LEU A 68 -9.85 7.23 10.06
N LYS A 69 -8.94 7.03 9.11
CA LYS A 69 -8.97 7.66 7.78
C LYS A 69 -8.34 6.72 6.75
N GLY A 70 -8.76 6.85 5.49
CA GLY A 70 -8.11 6.15 4.38
C GLY A 70 -8.66 6.58 3.04
N LYS A 71 -7.79 6.57 2.02
CA LYS A 71 -8.10 6.84 0.62
C LYS A 71 -7.14 6.12 -0.31
N ALA A 72 -7.53 5.97 -1.56
CA ALA A 72 -6.60 5.59 -2.61
C ALA A 72 -5.51 6.66 -2.73
N TYR A 73 -4.24 6.23 -2.62
CA TYR A 73 -3.08 7.10 -2.82
C TYR A 73 -2.38 6.82 -4.14
N ALA A 74 -2.81 5.80 -4.86
CA ALA A 74 -2.35 5.42 -6.19
C ALA A 74 -3.54 4.94 -7.03
N THR A 75 -3.33 4.82 -8.34
CA THR A 75 -4.31 4.25 -9.25
C THR A 75 -4.66 2.83 -8.83
N GLN A 76 -5.93 2.57 -8.62
CA GLN A 76 -6.46 1.24 -8.33
C GLN A 76 -7.82 1.05 -9.03
N THR A 77 -8.09 -0.16 -9.51
CA THR A 77 -9.31 -0.50 -10.26
C THR A 77 -10.11 -1.64 -9.63
N TRP A 78 -9.53 -2.35 -8.66
CA TRP A 78 -10.11 -3.54 -8.04
C TRP A 78 -11.18 -3.23 -6.98
N ALA A 79 -11.22 -1.97 -6.47
CA ALA A 79 -12.19 -1.53 -5.47
C ALA A 79 -12.78 -0.16 -5.83
N GLN A 80 -14.02 0.10 -5.42
CA GLN A 80 -14.69 1.40 -5.58
C GLN A 80 -14.17 2.45 -4.57
N GLY A 81 -13.58 2.00 -3.47
CA GLY A 81 -13.11 2.79 -2.35
C GLY A 81 -13.12 1.98 -1.06
N LEU A 82 -13.02 2.66 0.07
CA LEU A 82 -13.12 2.08 1.40
C LEU A 82 -14.50 2.39 1.99
N ASP A 83 -15.08 1.43 2.71
CA ASP A 83 -16.30 1.65 3.49
C ASP A 83 -16.01 2.40 4.81
N ALA A 84 -17.04 2.59 5.64
CA ALA A 84 -16.94 3.34 6.90
C ALA A 84 -16.00 2.70 7.94
N VAL A 85 -15.65 1.43 7.78
CA VAL A 85 -14.70 0.71 8.65
C VAL A 85 -13.37 0.40 7.96
N GLY A 86 -13.12 1.04 6.82
CA GLY A 86 -11.86 0.94 6.07
C GLY A 86 -11.74 -0.32 5.21
N ARG A 87 -12.83 -1.05 4.97
CA ARG A 87 -12.83 -2.22 4.09
C ARG A 87 -12.95 -1.80 2.63
N PRO A 88 -12.10 -2.34 1.74
CA PRO A 88 -12.27 -2.12 0.31
C PRO A 88 -13.58 -2.72 -0.21
N VAL A 89 -14.36 -1.90 -0.90
CA VAL A 89 -15.58 -2.31 -1.61
C VAL A 89 -15.20 -2.80 -2.99
N ARG A 90 -15.06 -4.12 -3.14
CA ARG A 90 -14.54 -4.72 -4.37
C ARG A 90 -15.40 -4.45 -5.59
N VAL A 91 -14.77 -4.24 -6.74
CA VAL A 91 -15.44 -4.16 -8.05
C VAL A 91 -15.61 -5.60 -8.60
N ALA A 92 -16.82 -5.94 -9.05
CA ALA A 92 -17.08 -7.22 -9.66
C ALA A 92 -16.26 -7.38 -10.96
N GLY A 93 -15.77 -8.59 -11.22
CA GLY A 93 -15.04 -8.91 -12.46
C GLY A 93 -13.55 -8.52 -12.44
N MET A 94 -13.01 -8.03 -11.32
CA MET A 94 -11.58 -7.67 -11.19
C MET A 94 -10.70 -8.82 -10.70
N ALA A 95 -11.26 -10.01 -10.47
CA ALA A 95 -10.48 -11.21 -10.18
C ALA A 95 -9.75 -11.72 -11.44
N PRO A 96 -8.60 -12.43 -11.29
CA PRO A 96 -7.94 -13.08 -12.42
C PRO A 96 -8.90 -13.99 -13.18
N SER A 97 -8.88 -13.94 -14.52
CA SER A 97 -9.68 -14.77 -15.41
C SER A 97 -8.80 -15.63 -16.33
N TYR A 98 -9.36 -16.58 -17.05
CA TYR A 98 -8.61 -17.38 -18.04
C TYR A 98 -8.16 -16.52 -19.24
N GLU A 99 -8.96 -15.54 -19.62
CA GLU A 99 -8.70 -14.61 -20.71
C GLU A 99 -7.73 -13.50 -20.31
N GLY A 100 -7.56 -13.25 -19.01
CA GLY A 100 -6.84 -12.15 -18.43
C GLY A 100 -7.75 -11.00 -17.98
N THR A 101 -7.43 -10.39 -16.87
CA THR A 101 -8.12 -9.22 -16.31
C THR A 101 -7.10 -8.13 -16.03
N LEU A 102 -7.26 -6.96 -16.64
CA LEU A 102 -6.38 -5.81 -16.42
C LEU A 102 -6.74 -5.12 -15.11
N VAL A 103 -5.81 -5.09 -14.18
CA VAL A 103 -5.99 -4.55 -12.82
C VAL A 103 -4.85 -3.62 -12.44
N ALA A 104 -5.18 -2.54 -11.79
CA ALA A 104 -4.26 -1.68 -11.05
C ALA A 104 -4.56 -1.78 -9.54
N PRO A 105 -3.54 -1.77 -8.68
CA PRO A 105 -2.11 -1.85 -8.97
C PRO A 105 -1.69 -3.21 -9.56
N PRO A 106 -0.48 -3.30 -10.14
CA PRO A 106 0.08 -4.59 -10.56
C PRO A 106 0.53 -5.41 -9.34
N ILE A 107 1.02 -6.64 -9.56
CA ILE A 107 1.51 -7.53 -8.49
C ILE A 107 2.61 -6.90 -7.62
N VAL A 108 3.44 -6.02 -8.17
CA VAL A 108 4.42 -5.26 -7.37
C VAL A 108 3.79 -4.21 -6.46
N GLY A 109 2.49 -3.93 -6.66
CA GLY A 109 1.70 -2.99 -5.84
C GLY A 109 1.91 -1.52 -6.18
N ALA A 110 1.13 -0.67 -5.53
CA ALA A 110 1.28 0.78 -5.57
C ALA A 110 2.51 1.28 -4.79
N THR A 111 2.97 0.52 -3.84
CA THR A 111 4.28 0.57 -3.14
C THR A 111 4.64 -0.85 -2.73
N ASN A 112 5.82 -1.03 -2.16
CA ASN A 112 6.25 -2.34 -1.70
C ASN A 112 6.98 -2.20 -0.34
N TRP A 113 7.97 -3.02 -0.04
CA TRP A 113 8.75 -3.03 1.21
C TRP A 113 9.63 -1.79 1.43
N TYR A 114 9.69 -0.86 0.46
CA TYR A 114 10.46 0.39 0.58
C TYR A 114 10.01 1.20 1.78
N SER A 115 10.96 1.65 2.61
CA SER A 115 10.63 2.38 3.84
C SER A 115 9.94 3.71 3.53
N PRO A 116 8.71 3.94 4.00
CA PRO A 116 8.11 5.26 4.03
C PRO A 116 8.73 6.11 5.15
N ALA A 117 8.37 7.36 5.23
CA ALA A 117 8.77 8.25 6.32
C ALA A 117 7.60 9.13 6.79
N PHE A 118 7.68 9.62 8.02
CA PHE A 118 6.77 10.64 8.56
C PHE A 118 7.59 11.77 9.18
N SER A 119 7.24 13.00 8.88
CA SER A 119 7.87 14.15 9.51
C SER A 119 6.91 14.80 10.51
N GLN A 120 7.31 14.85 11.76
CA GLN A 120 6.55 15.55 12.80
C GLN A 120 6.47 17.06 12.56
N GLN A 121 7.45 17.65 11.85
CA GLN A 121 7.47 19.09 11.54
C GLN A 121 6.40 19.46 10.51
N THR A 122 6.25 18.65 9.46
CA THR A 122 5.24 18.87 8.40
C THR A 122 3.91 18.23 8.71
N GLY A 123 3.89 17.20 9.58
CA GLY A 123 2.73 16.36 9.82
C GLY A 123 2.36 15.46 8.64
N LEU A 124 3.28 15.28 7.67
CA LEU A 124 3.02 14.52 6.44
C LEU A 124 3.72 13.17 6.45
N PHE A 125 3.06 12.19 5.85
CA PHE A 125 3.58 10.87 5.53
C PHE A 125 4.09 10.86 4.10
N TYR A 126 5.26 10.26 3.86
CA TYR A 126 5.90 10.21 2.56
C TYR A 126 6.10 8.77 2.09
N VAL A 127 5.75 8.50 0.85
CA VAL A 127 5.86 7.17 0.25
C VAL A 127 6.27 7.24 -1.21
N THR A 128 7.12 6.30 -1.65
CA THR A 128 7.37 6.06 -3.06
C THR A 128 6.19 5.31 -3.64
N ALA A 129 5.46 5.95 -4.55
CA ALA A 129 4.23 5.44 -5.16
C ALA A 129 4.41 5.10 -6.64
N PHE A 130 3.65 4.11 -7.11
CA PHE A 130 3.68 3.60 -8.47
C PHE A 130 2.25 3.44 -9.01
N ASP A 131 1.96 4.09 -10.14
CA ASP A 131 0.68 3.99 -10.85
C ASP A 131 0.84 3.04 -12.05
N GLY A 132 0.85 1.75 -11.76
CA GLY A 132 0.97 0.70 -12.76
C GLY A 132 -0.28 -0.18 -12.84
N GLU A 133 -0.34 -0.96 -13.89
CA GLU A 133 -1.37 -1.96 -14.13
C GLU A 133 -0.77 -3.24 -14.70
N GLN A 134 -1.45 -4.35 -14.52
CA GLN A 134 -1.03 -5.66 -14.99
C GLN A 134 -2.25 -6.47 -15.39
N GLU A 135 -2.11 -7.27 -16.44
CA GLU A 135 -3.11 -8.29 -16.75
C GLU A 135 -2.84 -9.52 -15.90
N PHE A 136 -3.82 -9.89 -15.06
CA PHE A 136 -3.79 -11.09 -14.23
C PHE A 136 -4.61 -12.17 -14.89
N PHE A 137 -4.08 -13.39 -14.94
CA PHE A 137 -4.78 -14.55 -15.48
C PHE A 137 -4.65 -15.75 -14.54
N LYS A 138 -5.66 -16.59 -14.54
CA LYS A 138 -5.64 -17.90 -13.89
C LYS A 138 -5.46 -19.01 -14.91
N ARG A 139 -4.96 -20.15 -14.45
CA ARG A 139 -4.82 -21.36 -15.23
C ARG A 139 -5.09 -22.57 -14.33
N ASP A 140 -5.56 -23.64 -14.93
CA ASP A 140 -5.57 -24.93 -14.25
C ASP A 140 -4.13 -25.43 -14.14
N GLN A 141 -3.79 -25.93 -12.96
CA GLN A 141 -2.46 -26.44 -12.66
C GLN A 141 -2.58 -27.61 -11.70
N ASP A 142 -2.00 -28.74 -12.06
CA ASP A 142 -1.83 -29.87 -11.16
C ASP A 142 -0.65 -29.59 -10.22
N TYR A 143 -0.76 -30.05 -8.99
CA TYR A 143 0.33 -29.94 -8.04
C TYR A 143 1.43 -30.95 -8.35
N GLU A 144 2.67 -30.46 -8.47
CA GLU A 144 3.90 -31.26 -8.57
C GLU A 144 4.86 -30.84 -7.47
N GLU A 145 5.34 -31.81 -6.69
CA GLU A 145 6.27 -31.53 -5.58
C GLU A 145 7.58 -30.90 -6.11
N GLY A 146 7.97 -29.77 -5.51
CA GLY A 146 9.17 -29.03 -5.90
C GLY A 146 8.96 -28.00 -7.03
N GLU A 147 7.79 -28.00 -7.66
CA GLU A 147 7.42 -27.03 -8.69
C GLU A 147 6.58 -25.88 -8.12
N SER A 148 6.61 -24.73 -8.81
CA SER A 148 5.80 -23.57 -8.43
C SER A 148 4.32 -23.85 -8.68
N PHE A 149 3.47 -23.72 -7.65
CA PHE A 149 2.03 -23.92 -7.71
C PHE A 149 1.28 -22.62 -7.42
N THR A 150 1.13 -21.76 -8.43
CA THR A 150 0.48 -20.45 -8.32
C THR A 150 -0.95 -20.42 -8.86
N GLY A 151 -1.34 -21.34 -9.71
CA GLY A 151 -2.65 -21.39 -10.36
C GLY A 151 -2.92 -20.18 -11.27
N GLY A 152 -1.89 -19.44 -11.66
CA GLY A 152 -2.05 -18.25 -12.49
C GLY A 152 -0.75 -17.49 -12.71
N GLY A 153 -0.89 -16.25 -13.11
CA GLY A 153 0.23 -15.35 -13.36
C GLY A 153 -0.22 -13.97 -13.80
N GLY A 154 0.73 -13.19 -14.28
CA GLY A 154 0.43 -11.87 -14.79
C GLY A 154 1.44 -11.42 -15.83
N ARG A 155 1.04 -10.50 -16.69
CA ARG A 155 1.92 -9.86 -17.66
C ARG A 155 1.69 -8.36 -17.70
N TYR A 156 2.75 -7.60 -17.90
CA TYR A 156 2.66 -6.18 -18.18
C TYR A 156 2.41 -5.98 -19.67
N LEU A 157 1.46 -5.10 -20.00
CA LEU A 157 1.15 -4.75 -21.40
C LEU A 157 2.12 -3.72 -21.98
N LYS A 158 2.89 -3.04 -21.11
CA LYS A 158 3.97 -2.12 -21.47
C LYS A 158 5.11 -2.26 -20.44
N PRO A 159 6.34 -1.81 -20.75
CA PRO A 159 7.45 -1.83 -19.80
C PRO A 159 7.11 -1.13 -18.50
N MET A 160 7.58 -1.64 -17.36
CA MET A 160 7.31 -1.06 -16.03
C MET A 160 7.77 0.40 -15.92
N ASP A 161 8.87 0.76 -16.56
CA ASP A 161 9.40 2.13 -16.58
C ASP A 161 8.58 3.13 -17.39
N ALA A 162 7.57 2.64 -18.15
CA ALA A 162 6.61 3.46 -18.86
C ALA A 162 5.39 3.87 -18.02
N PHE A 163 5.30 3.37 -16.78
CA PHE A 163 4.26 3.79 -15.83
C PHE A 163 4.75 4.92 -14.95
N TYR A 164 3.80 5.74 -14.48
CA TYR A 164 4.10 6.87 -13.62
C TYR A 164 4.54 6.44 -12.22
N SER A 165 5.54 7.11 -11.68
CA SER A 165 6.04 6.92 -10.32
C SER A 165 6.37 8.26 -9.68
N ALA A 166 6.12 8.40 -8.38
CA ALA A 166 6.35 9.64 -7.65
C ALA A 166 6.62 9.37 -6.16
N ILE A 167 7.30 10.29 -5.49
CA ILE A 167 7.17 10.44 -4.04
C ILE A 167 5.87 11.20 -3.80
N ARG A 168 4.98 10.67 -2.96
CA ARG A 168 3.74 11.31 -2.54
C ARG A 168 3.81 11.68 -1.08
N ALA A 169 3.43 12.94 -0.78
CA ALA A 169 3.21 13.42 0.58
C ALA A 169 1.72 13.36 0.89
N ILE A 170 1.36 12.62 1.93
CA ILE A 170 -0.03 12.36 2.32
C ILE A 170 -0.28 12.98 3.70
N ASP A 171 -1.36 13.74 3.85
CA ASP A 171 -1.84 14.16 5.16
C ASP A 171 -2.57 12.99 5.84
N PRO A 172 -2.02 12.41 6.92
CA PRO A 172 -2.66 11.28 7.59
C PRO A 172 -3.98 11.60 8.28
N LYS A 173 -4.32 12.88 8.45
CA LYS A 173 -5.57 13.34 9.07
C LYS A 173 -6.75 13.31 8.09
N THR A 174 -6.45 13.39 6.79
CA THR A 174 -7.45 13.42 5.71
C THR A 174 -7.27 12.30 4.70
N ALA A 175 -6.11 11.65 4.72
CA ALA A 175 -5.62 10.69 3.72
C ALA A 175 -5.49 11.30 2.30
N GLU A 176 -5.42 12.63 2.20
CA GLU A 176 -5.24 13.33 0.91
C GLU A 176 -3.76 13.44 0.54
N ILE A 177 -3.49 13.34 -0.75
CA ILE A 177 -2.18 13.69 -1.32
C ILE A 177 -2.07 15.22 -1.32
N VAL A 178 -1.10 15.75 -0.57
CA VAL A 178 -0.84 17.19 -0.49
C VAL A 178 0.04 17.66 -1.64
N TRP A 179 1.03 16.86 -1.99
CA TRP A 179 1.90 17.09 -3.15
C TRP A 179 2.54 15.77 -3.60
N GLU A 180 3.05 15.77 -4.83
CA GLU A 180 3.86 14.68 -5.36
C GLU A 180 5.09 15.23 -6.11
N PHE A 181 6.15 14.43 -6.13
CA PHE A 181 7.37 14.67 -6.88
C PHE A 181 7.62 13.49 -7.81
N PRO A 182 7.51 13.68 -9.14
CA PRO A 182 7.72 12.60 -10.10
C PRO A 182 9.14 12.03 -10.03
N ILE A 183 9.25 10.71 -10.07
CA ILE A 183 10.51 9.97 -10.16
C ILE A 183 10.42 9.00 -11.34
N MET A 184 11.17 9.26 -12.37
CA MET A 184 11.25 8.42 -13.57
C MET A 184 12.71 8.11 -13.88
N PRO A 185 13.10 6.85 -14.07
CA PRO A 185 12.30 5.63 -13.96
C PRO A 185 11.85 5.31 -12.52
N ARG A 186 10.94 4.34 -12.39
CA ARG A 186 10.40 3.89 -11.08
C ARG A 186 11.51 3.60 -10.08
N SER A 187 11.35 4.14 -8.87
CA SER A 187 12.27 3.90 -7.77
C SER A 187 11.79 2.80 -6.83
N SER A 188 12.73 2.05 -6.26
CA SER A 188 12.55 1.14 -5.13
C SER A 188 13.27 1.65 -3.87
N ALA A 189 13.69 2.92 -3.87
CA ALA A 189 14.35 3.51 -2.72
C ALA A 189 13.35 3.85 -1.61
N GLY A 190 13.82 3.69 -0.37
CA GLY A 190 13.14 4.20 0.80
C GLY A 190 13.26 5.72 0.90
N ILE A 191 12.53 6.28 1.86
CA ILE A 191 12.50 7.73 2.14
C ILE A 191 12.98 7.98 3.56
N THR A 192 13.79 9.02 3.74
CA THR A 192 14.21 9.51 5.05
C THR A 192 13.92 11.00 5.18
N THR A 193 13.27 11.40 6.26
CA THR A 193 13.07 12.82 6.63
C THR A 193 14.04 13.22 7.74
N THR A 194 14.40 14.50 7.78
CA THR A 194 15.30 15.04 8.80
C THR A 194 14.65 16.16 9.59
N ALA A 195 15.17 16.44 10.79
CA ALA A 195 14.78 17.58 11.61
C ALA A 195 15.10 18.94 10.95
N GLY A 196 15.98 18.96 9.94
CA GLY A 196 16.28 20.14 9.13
C GLY A 196 15.29 20.43 8.00
N GLY A 197 14.19 19.67 7.92
CA GLY A 197 13.15 19.86 6.89
C GLY A 197 13.53 19.33 5.51
N LEU A 198 14.50 18.40 5.43
CA LEU A 198 14.89 17.75 4.19
C LEU A 198 14.28 16.34 4.08
N LEU A 199 14.01 15.94 2.85
CA LEU A 199 13.60 14.59 2.48
C LEU A 199 14.67 14.01 1.54
N PHE A 200 15.13 12.81 1.83
CA PHE A 200 16.09 12.07 1.01
C PHE A 200 15.43 10.79 0.47
N SER A 201 15.68 10.53 -0.79
CA SER A 201 15.34 9.30 -1.47
C SER A 201 16.35 9.08 -2.60
N GLY A 202 16.15 8.08 -3.44
CA GLY A 202 16.98 7.80 -4.60
C GLY A 202 16.14 7.37 -5.79
N SER A 203 16.76 7.34 -6.97
CA SER A 203 16.14 6.83 -8.19
C SER A 203 17.01 5.75 -8.84
N ALA A 204 16.42 4.97 -9.75
CA ALA A 204 17.13 3.87 -10.42
C ALA A 204 18.18 4.35 -11.43
N ASP A 205 18.15 5.61 -11.82
CA ASP A 205 19.11 6.25 -12.73
C ASP A 205 20.31 6.90 -12.01
N GLY A 206 20.41 6.72 -10.70
CA GLY A 206 21.57 7.12 -9.90
C GLY A 206 21.51 8.52 -9.29
N TYR A 207 20.33 9.12 -9.19
CA TYR A 207 20.10 10.37 -8.49
C TYR A 207 19.45 10.14 -7.13
#